data_c31425773fa12c685f69589287bec569
#
_entry.id   c31425773fa12c685f69589287bec569
#
_cell.length_a   1.000
_cell.length_b   1.000
_cell.length_c   1.000
_cell.angle_alpha   90.00
_cell.angle_beta   90.00
_cell.angle_gamma   90.00
#
_symmetry.space_group_name_H-M   'P 1'
#
loop_
_entity.id
_entity.type
_entity.pdbx_description
1 polymer ?
#
loop_
_entity_poly.entity_id
_entity_poly.type
_entity_poly.pdbx_seq_one_letter_code
_entity_poly.pdbx_strand_id
1 'polypeptide(L)'
;MAIPKSGYFIPNRYARLFLYSLEDVMGKNGVSAILNLVGLPAWVEAYPADDLERQVDFADFSALNGALEEMYGPRGGRGLARRAAWATVEHVLRRYRLAAAAGAVLLRGMPGRARLRYGLQAVARGLTQISDEECTLREEEPAFVFTIHRCPVCWGRLSDRPVCSASVGLLEQFLRWASAGQEYHVQETRCISVGDRVCEFRIEKLPPG
;
A
#
# COMPACT_ATOMS: atom_id res chain seq x y z
N MET A 1 -21.36 -2.15 4.24
CA MET A 1 -22.02 -1.01 3.53
C MET A 1 -21.29 -0.78 2.22
N ALA A 2 -21.98 -0.72 1.08
CA ALA A 2 -21.32 -0.53 -0.21
C ALA A 2 -20.67 0.87 -0.27
N ILE A 3 -19.38 0.92 -0.60
CA ILE A 3 -18.63 2.17 -0.80
C ILE A 3 -18.99 2.72 -2.18
N PRO A 4 -19.44 3.99 -2.30
CA PRO A 4 -19.75 4.58 -3.60
C PRO A 4 -18.50 4.62 -4.48
N LYS A 5 -18.67 4.35 -5.80
CA LYS A 5 -17.58 4.45 -6.77
C LYS A 5 -16.92 5.81 -6.72
N SER A 6 -15.60 5.81 -6.78
CA SER A 6 -14.78 7.00 -6.62
C SER A 6 -14.57 7.78 -7.91
N GLY A 7 -14.54 7.06 -9.04
CA GLY A 7 -14.06 7.59 -10.32
C GLY A 7 -12.54 7.78 -10.37
N TYR A 8 -11.80 7.32 -9.37
CA TYR A 8 -10.34 7.23 -9.35
C TYR A 8 -9.90 5.78 -9.38
N PHE A 9 -8.77 5.51 -10.02
CA PHE A 9 -8.37 4.15 -10.35
C PHE A 9 -6.91 3.86 -10.00
N ILE A 10 -6.66 2.61 -9.57
CA ILE A 10 -5.33 2.00 -9.54
C ILE A 10 -5.16 1.06 -10.72
N PRO A 11 -3.90 0.71 -11.12
CA PRO A 11 -3.65 -0.24 -12.17
C PRO A 11 -4.17 -1.64 -11.83
N ASN A 12 -4.68 -2.33 -12.86
CA ASN A 12 -5.11 -3.73 -12.77
C ASN A 12 -4.04 -4.62 -12.13
N ARG A 13 -2.79 -4.50 -12.58
CA ARG A 13 -1.65 -5.27 -12.04
C ARG A 13 -1.41 -5.04 -10.57
N TYR A 14 -1.59 -3.81 -10.07
CA TYR A 14 -1.39 -3.53 -8.65
C TYR A 14 -2.42 -4.28 -7.79
N ALA A 15 -3.70 -4.20 -8.15
CA ALA A 15 -4.77 -4.94 -7.48
C ALA A 15 -4.57 -6.45 -7.59
N ARG A 16 -4.19 -6.94 -8.78
CA ARG A 16 -3.89 -8.37 -9.02
C ARG A 16 -2.76 -8.87 -8.11
N LEU A 17 -1.65 -8.15 -8.01
CA LEU A 17 -0.54 -8.54 -7.16
C LEU A 17 -0.93 -8.50 -5.67
N PHE A 18 -1.74 -7.53 -5.26
CA PHE A 18 -2.27 -7.48 -3.90
C PHE A 18 -3.16 -8.68 -3.57
N LEU A 19 -4.03 -9.11 -4.51
CA LEU A 19 -4.85 -10.30 -4.34
C LEU A 19 -4.01 -11.59 -4.23
N TYR A 20 -2.99 -11.76 -5.08
CA TYR A 20 -2.05 -12.89 -4.93
C TYR A 20 -1.32 -12.83 -3.58
N SER A 21 -0.94 -11.65 -3.14
CA SER A 21 -0.29 -11.47 -1.84
C SER A 21 -1.23 -11.78 -0.66
N LEU A 22 -2.52 -11.52 -0.82
CA LEU A 22 -3.53 -11.98 0.14
C LEU A 22 -3.66 -13.52 0.13
N GLU A 23 -3.60 -14.17 -1.05
CA GLU A 23 -3.58 -15.63 -1.13
C GLU A 23 -2.36 -16.21 -0.38
N ASP A 24 -1.19 -15.62 -0.53
CA ASP A 24 0.03 -16.04 0.18
C ASP A 24 -0.13 -15.96 1.71
N VAL A 25 -0.94 -15.01 2.19
CA VAL A 25 -1.10 -14.73 3.63
C VAL A 25 -2.27 -15.49 4.25
N MET A 26 -3.39 -15.68 3.53
CA MET A 26 -4.63 -16.22 4.08
C MET A 26 -5.26 -17.35 3.27
N GLY A 27 -4.64 -17.72 2.15
CA GLY A 27 -5.12 -18.76 1.25
C GLY A 27 -6.23 -18.30 0.31
N LYS A 28 -6.38 -19.03 -0.79
CA LYS A 28 -7.35 -18.72 -1.86
C LYS A 28 -8.79 -18.65 -1.37
N ASN A 29 -9.20 -19.58 -0.50
CA ASN A 29 -10.57 -19.60 0.03
C ASN A 29 -10.89 -18.36 0.87
N GLY A 30 -9.90 -17.87 1.64
CA GLY A 30 -10.05 -16.62 2.39
C GLY A 30 -10.22 -15.42 1.48
N VAL A 31 -9.43 -15.33 0.40
CA VAL A 31 -9.56 -14.25 -0.59
C VAL A 31 -10.91 -14.32 -1.30
N SER A 32 -11.37 -15.53 -1.71
CA SER A 32 -12.67 -15.73 -2.33
C SER A 32 -13.82 -15.28 -1.42
N ALA A 33 -13.74 -15.57 -0.13
CA ALA A 33 -14.74 -15.13 0.85
C ALA A 33 -14.80 -13.59 0.94
N ILE A 34 -13.64 -12.91 0.99
CA ILE A 34 -13.57 -11.45 0.99
C ILE A 34 -14.15 -10.87 -0.29
N LEU A 35 -13.79 -11.41 -1.47
CA LEU A 35 -14.28 -10.93 -2.76
C LEU A 35 -15.81 -11.03 -2.85
N ASN A 36 -16.39 -12.13 -2.38
CA ASN A 36 -17.84 -12.28 -2.30
C ASN A 36 -18.48 -11.28 -1.33
N LEU A 37 -17.87 -11.08 -0.15
CA LEU A 37 -18.36 -10.13 0.86
C LEU A 37 -18.44 -8.69 0.33
N VAL A 38 -17.47 -8.28 -0.49
CA VAL A 38 -17.43 -6.91 -1.04
C VAL A 38 -18.14 -6.77 -2.38
N GLY A 39 -18.78 -7.83 -2.87
CA GLY A 39 -19.55 -7.78 -4.12
C GLY A 39 -18.70 -7.78 -5.39
N LEU A 40 -17.54 -8.43 -5.36
CA LEU A 40 -16.62 -8.60 -6.49
C LEU A 40 -16.51 -10.09 -6.92
N PRO A 41 -17.63 -10.83 -7.12
CA PRO A 41 -17.57 -12.26 -7.40
C PRO A 41 -16.87 -12.57 -8.73
N ALA A 42 -16.87 -11.65 -9.69
CA ALA A 42 -16.13 -11.83 -10.95
C ALA A 42 -14.62 -12.01 -10.73
N TRP A 43 -14.06 -11.44 -9.67
CA TRP A 43 -12.64 -11.59 -9.32
C TRP A 43 -12.33 -12.93 -8.65
N VAL A 44 -13.34 -13.67 -8.17
CA VAL A 44 -13.14 -15.05 -7.70
C VAL A 44 -12.78 -15.97 -8.86
N GLU A 45 -13.41 -15.73 -10.03
CA GLU A 45 -13.15 -16.50 -11.26
C GLU A 45 -11.86 -16.03 -11.95
N ALA A 46 -11.66 -14.73 -12.05
CA ALA A 46 -10.48 -14.14 -12.67
C ALA A 46 -10.09 -12.81 -12.02
N TYR A 47 -8.89 -12.73 -11.48
CA TYR A 47 -8.34 -11.48 -10.97
C TYR A 47 -8.18 -10.43 -12.09
N PRO A 48 -8.12 -9.12 -11.75
CA PRO A 48 -7.86 -8.07 -12.72
C PRO A 48 -6.72 -8.41 -13.68
N ALA A 49 -6.74 -7.88 -14.89
CA ALA A 49 -5.75 -8.17 -15.94
C ALA A 49 -4.31 -7.86 -15.49
N ASP A 50 -3.32 -8.52 -16.10
CA ASP A 50 -1.90 -8.28 -15.78
C ASP A 50 -1.32 -7.15 -16.65
N ASP A 51 -1.92 -5.98 -16.58
CA ASP A 51 -1.53 -4.77 -17.31
C ASP A 51 -1.50 -3.54 -16.39
N LEU A 52 -1.14 -2.38 -16.94
CA LEU A 52 -1.08 -1.12 -16.23
C LEU A 52 -2.30 -0.21 -16.51
N GLU A 53 -3.34 -0.76 -17.14
CA GLU A 53 -4.60 -0.04 -17.32
C GLU A 53 -5.20 0.31 -15.95
N ARG A 54 -5.68 1.55 -15.83
CA ARG A 54 -6.30 2.08 -14.61
C ARG A 54 -7.80 1.75 -14.62
N GLN A 55 -8.17 0.56 -14.13
CA GLN A 55 -9.56 0.09 -14.17
C GLN A 55 -10.10 -0.35 -12.82
N VAL A 56 -9.26 -0.51 -11.81
CA VAL A 56 -9.71 -0.88 -10.47
C VAL A 56 -10.03 0.39 -9.68
N ASP A 57 -11.31 0.62 -9.44
CA ASP A 57 -11.80 1.78 -8.69
C ASP A 57 -11.29 1.76 -7.24
N PHE A 58 -10.95 2.93 -6.69
CA PHE A 58 -10.51 3.05 -5.29
C PHE A 58 -11.52 2.48 -4.31
N ALA A 59 -12.83 2.58 -4.60
CA ALA A 59 -13.87 2.01 -3.76
C ALA A 59 -13.74 0.49 -3.63
N ASP A 60 -13.42 -0.22 -4.73
CA ASP A 60 -13.25 -1.67 -4.71
C ASP A 60 -12.02 -2.06 -3.88
N PHE A 61 -10.91 -1.37 -4.06
CA PHE A 61 -9.68 -1.63 -3.29
C PHE A 61 -9.86 -1.27 -1.80
N SER A 62 -10.56 -0.20 -1.51
CA SER A 62 -10.92 0.19 -0.13
C SER A 62 -11.84 -0.84 0.52
N ALA A 63 -12.85 -1.34 -0.21
CA ALA A 63 -13.75 -2.38 0.27
C ALA A 63 -13.00 -3.66 0.65
N LEU A 64 -12.02 -4.11 -0.15
CA LEU A 64 -11.16 -5.25 0.18
C LEU A 64 -10.45 -5.06 1.52
N ASN A 65 -9.85 -3.88 1.74
CA ASN A 65 -9.17 -3.57 3.00
C ASN A 65 -10.15 -3.50 4.17
N GLY A 66 -11.38 -2.99 3.96
CA GLY A 66 -12.44 -2.96 4.96
C GLY A 66 -12.93 -4.36 5.34
N ALA A 67 -13.13 -5.23 4.37
CA ALA A 67 -13.57 -6.61 4.58
C ALA A 67 -12.56 -7.44 5.39
N LEU A 68 -11.27 -7.18 5.27
CA LEU A 68 -10.26 -7.80 6.13
C LEU A 68 -10.50 -7.48 7.61
N GLU A 69 -10.84 -6.23 7.92
CA GLU A 69 -11.14 -5.83 9.30
C GLU A 69 -12.51 -6.36 9.77
N GLU A 70 -13.50 -6.43 8.88
CA GLU A 70 -14.82 -6.98 9.18
C GLU A 70 -14.76 -8.48 9.52
N MET A 71 -14.00 -9.27 8.73
CA MET A 71 -13.90 -10.72 8.91
C MET A 71 -12.94 -11.14 10.04
N TYR A 72 -11.84 -10.44 10.23
CA TYR A 72 -10.76 -10.85 11.15
C TYR A 72 -10.59 -9.91 12.35
N GLY A 73 -11.50 -8.97 12.49
CA GLY A 73 -11.44 -7.91 13.49
C GLY A 73 -10.37 -6.85 13.18
N PRO A 74 -10.45 -5.70 13.84
CA PRO A 74 -9.59 -4.55 13.49
C PRO A 74 -8.08 -4.80 13.59
N ARG A 75 -7.64 -5.62 14.55
CA ARG A 75 -6.21 -5.95 14.71
C ARG A 75 -5.77 -6.99 13.68
N GLY A 76 -6.56 -8.06 13.51
CA GLY A 76 -6.27 -9.15 12.57
C GLY A 76 -6.28 -8.65 11.12
N GLY A 77 -7.34 -7.97 10.71
CA GLY A 77 -7.48 -7.44 9.35
C GLY A 77 -6.37 -6.47 8.95
N ARG A 78 -5.98 -5.57 9.87
CA ARG A 78 -4.85 -4.65 9.63
C ARG A 78 -3.52 -5.38 9.51
N GLY A 79 -3.30 -6.40 10.34
CA GLY A 79 -2.12 -7.26 10.25
C GLY A 79 -2.05 -7.99 8.91
N LEU A 80 -3.18 -8.51 8.42
CA LEU A 80 -3.28 -9.17 7.12
C LEU A 80 -3.02 -8.18 5.97
N ALA A 81 -3.65 -7.00 5.98
CA ALA A 81 -3.44 -5.96 4.97
C ALA A 81 -1.97 -5.52 4.88
N ARG A 82 -1.31 -5.30 6.03
CA ARG A 82 0.10 -4.92 6.12
C ARG A 82 1.01 -6.01 5.55
N ARG A 83 0.77 -7.28 5.92
CA ARG A 83 1.57 -8.43 5.42
C ARG A 83 1.35 -8.66 3.93
N ALA A 84 0.11 -8.53 3.43
CA ALA A 84 -0.17 -8.61 2.01
C ALA A 84 0.55 -7.49 1.23
N ALA A 85 0.60 -6.28 1.76
CA ALA A 85 1.36 -5.19 1.14
C ALA A 85 2.87 -5.46 1.12
N TRP A 86 3.46 -6.08 2.16
CA TRP A 86 4.85 -6.54 2.13
C TRP A 86 5.08 -7.54 1.00
N ALA A 87 4.26 -8.57 0.90
CA ALA A 87 4.34 -9.56 -0.17
C ALA A 87 4.15 -8.92 -1.56
N THR A 88 3.26 -7.91 -1.68
CA THR A 88 3.05 -7.17 -2.94
C THR A 88 4.33 -6.49 -3.40
N VAL A 89 5.05 -5.80 -2.51
CA VAL A 89 6.35 -5.19 -2.85
C VAL A 89 7.34 -6.26 -3.30
N GLU A 90 7.40 -7.41 -2.63
CA GLU A 90 8.28 -8.51 -3.03
C GLU A 90 7.92 -9.07 -4.40
N HIS A 91 6.64 -9.24 -4.72
CA HIS A 91 6.17 -9.63 -6.06
C HIS A 91 6.61 -8.62 -7.13
N VAL A 92 6.48 -7.32 -6.86
CA VAL A 92 6.95 -6.25 -7.76
C VAL A 92 8.46 -6.34 -7.96
N LEU A 93 9.25 -6.45 -6.89
CA LEU A 93 10.71 -6.54 -6.96
C LEU A 93 11.18 -7.78 -7.74
N ARG A 94 10.54 -8.94 -7.55
CA ARG A 94 10.82 -10.17 -8.30
C ARG A 94 10.48 -10.02 -9.78
N ARG A 95 9.35 -9.42 -10.11
CA ARG A 95 8.91 -9.19 -11.49
C ARG A 95 9.86 -8.27 -12.25
N TYR A 96 10.31 -7.20 -11.62
CA TYR A 96 11.21 -6.20 -12.21
C TYR A 96 12.65 -6.32 -11.70
N ARG A 97 13.13 -7.56 -11.51
CA ARG A 97 14.39 -7.88 -10.82
C ARG A 97 15.62 -7.09 -11.31
N LEU A 98 15.74 -6.83 -12.62
CA LEU A 98 16.88 -6.07 -13.16
C LEU A 98 16.80 -4.60 -12.75
N ALA A 99 15.63 -3.96 -12.90
CA ALA A 99 15.43 -2.59 -12.46
C ALA A 99 15.55 -2.46 -10.94
N ALA A 100 15.04 -3.44 -10.19
CA ALA A 100 15.18 -3.51 -8.73
C ALA A 100 16.65 -3.64 -8.31
N ALA A 101 17.44 -4.48 -8.98
CA ALA A 101 18.87 -4.63 -8.70
C ALA A 101 19.64 -3.33 -8.97
N ALA A 102 19.40 -2.67 -10.10
CA ALA A 102 20.01 -1.38 -10.42
C ALA A 102 19.62 -0.29 -9.41
N GLY A 103 18.32 -0.20 -9.07
CA GLY A 103 17.82 0.73 -8.04
C GLY A 103 18.43 0.48 -6.67
N ALA A 104 18.57 -0.79 -6.27
CA ALA A 104 19.21 -1.15 -5.00
C ALA A 104 20.68 -0.71 -4.94
N VAL A 105 21.46 -0.93 -6.01
CA VAL A 105 22.86 -0.48 -6.09
C VAL A 105 22.93 1.04 -5.94
N LEU A 106 22.10 1.78 -6.69
CA LEU A 106 22.05 3.23 -6.66
C LEU A 106 21.72 3.75 -5.24
N LEU A 107 20.64 3.24 -4.64
CA LEU A 107 20.19 3.69 -3.33
C LEU A 107 21.18 3.33 -2.22
N ARG A 108 21.74 2.13 -2.24
CA ARG A 108 22.69 1.66 -1.22
C ARG A 108 24.04 2.41 -1.25
N GLY A 109 24.41 2.97 -2.39
CA GLY A 109 25.57 3.84 -2.52
C GLY A 109 25.39 5.23 -1.89
N MET A 110 24.20 5.61 -1.48
CA MET A 110 23.90 6.92 -0.89
C MET A 110 23.99 6.89 0.64
N PRO A 111 24.33 8.02 1.30
CA PRO A 111 24.18 8.20 2.74
C PRO A 111 22.73 7.90 3.18
N GLY A 112 22.54 7.35 4.38
CA GLY A 112 21.26 6.86 4.87
C GLY A 112 20.08 7.84 4.68
N ARG A 113 20.27 9.11 5.09
CA ARG A 113 19.25 10.18 4.92
C ARG A 113 18.91 10.45 3.45
N ALA A 114 19.91 10.54 2.59
CA ALA A 114 19.70 10.76 1.16
C ALA A 114 18.98 9.56 0.53
N ARG A 115 19.37 8.34 0.91
CA ARG A 115 18.73 7.10 0.46
C ARG A 115 17.24 7.09 0.76
N LEU A 116 16.85 7.39 2.01
CA LEU A 116 15.44 7.47 2.42
C LEU A 116 14.68 8.51 1.60
N ARG A 117 15.24 9.73 1.52
CA ARG A 117 14.63 10.82 0.77
C ARG A 117 14.38 10.46 -0.69
N TYR A 118 15.42 10.01 -1.40
CA TYR A 118 15.30 9.67 -2.82
C TYR A 118 14.43 8.44 -3.04
N GLY A 119 14.52 7.43 -2.18
CA GLY A 119 13.69 6.24 -2.25
C GLY A 119 12.21 6.56 -2.06
N LEU A 120 11.85 7.27 -0.99
CA LEU A 120 10.47 7.67 -0.72
C LEU A 120 9.92 8.61 -1.80
N GLN A 121 10.76 9.51 -2.34
CA GLN A 121 10.36 10.38 -3.43
C GLN A 121 10.11 9.60 -4.74
N ALA A 122 10.88 8.55 -4.99
CA ALA A 122 10.64 7.64 -6.12
C ALA A 122 9.31 6.88 -5.97
N VAL A 123 8.99 6.41 -4.76
CA VAL A 123 7.68 5.78 -4.47
C VAL A 123 6.55 6.77 -4.70
N ALA A 124 6.63 7.99 -4.14
CA ALA A 124 5.59 9.01 -4.30
C ALA A 124 5.32 9.32 -5.78
N ARG A 125 6.39 9.57 -6.54
CA ARG A 125 6.28 9.84 -7.99
C ARG A 125 5.73 8.62 -8.75
N GLY A 126 6.24 7.42 -8.42
CA GLY A 126 5.80 6.18 -9.07
C GLY A 126 4.30 5.94 -8.88
N LEU A 127 3.79 6.01 -7.66
CA LEU A 127 2.36 5.85 -7.38
C LEU A 127 1.52 6.90 -8.12
N THR A 128 1.89 8.19 -8.04
CA THR A 128 1.19 9.26 -8.74
C THR A 128 1.21 9.10 -10.27
N GLN A 129 2.28 8.53 -10.84
CA GLN A 129 2.37 8.32 -12.28
C GLN A 129 1.55 7.14 -12.80
N ILE A 130 1.46 6.05 -12.01
CA ILE A 130 0.79 4.83 -12.47
C ILE A 130 -0.68 4.74 -12.04
N SER A 131 -1.12 5.55 -11.08
CA SER A 131 -2.49 5.55 -10.54
C SER A 131 -3.06 6.95 -10.46
N ASP A 132 -4.28 7.09 -9.96
CA ASP A 132 -4.89 8.37 -9.64
C ASP A 132 -4.60 8.80 -8.19
N GLU A 133 -3.72 8.08 -7.51
CA GLU A 133 -3.17 8.52 -6.22
C GLU A 133 -2.36 9.81 -6.41
N GLU A 134 -2.48 10.71 -5.45
CA GLU A 134 -1.64 11.91 -5.40
C GLU A 134 -0.78 11.83 -4.15
N CYS A 135 0.52 11.59 -4.34
CA CYS A 135 1.47 11.36 -3.26
C CYS A 135 2.54 12.44 -3.23
N THR A 136 2.85 12.92 -2.02
CA THR A 136 3.93 13.89 -1.79
C THR A 136 4.83 13.44 -0.65
N LEU A 137 6.05 13.97 -0.62
CA LEU A 137 7.02 13.75 0.45
C LEU A 137 7.49 15.08 1.00
N ARG A 138 7.38 15.25 2.32
CA ARG A 138 7.93 16.39 3.08
C ARG A 138 8.99 15.86 4.04
N GLU A 139 10.07 16.61 4.18
CA GLU A 139 11.10 16.32 5.15
C GLU A 139 10.94 17.22 6.37
N GLU A 140 10.91 16.61 7.54
CA GLU A 140 10.86 17.26 8.85
C GLU A 140 11.95 16.66 9.76
N GLU A 141 12.36 17.38 10.79
CA GLU A 141 13.21 16.78 11.82
C GLU A 141 12.33 16.23 12.96
N PRO A 142 12.54 14.99 13.38
CA PRO A 142 13.53 14.00 12.94
C PRO A 142 13.00 12.98 11.91
N ALA A 143 11.97 13.28 11.12
CA ALA A 143 11.25 12.32 10.27
C ALA A 143 11.06 12.79 8.83
N PHE A 144 10.65 11.86 7.96
CA PHE A 144 9.96 12.17 6.71
C PHE A 144 8.46 11.99 6.91
N VAL A 145 7.67 12.79 6.21
CA VAL A 145 6.21 12.66 6.14
C VAL A 145 5.82 12.36 4.70
N PHE A 146 5.35 11.14 4.48
CA PHE A 146 4.77 10.70 3.22
C PHE A 146 3.27 10.95 3.27
N THR A 147 2.74 11.69 2.30
CA THR A 147 1.34 12.10 2.27
C THR A 147 0.64 11.53 1.05
N ILE A 148 -0.55 10.94 1.24
CA ILE A 148 -1.45 10.50 0.18
C ILE A 148 -2.69 11.38 0.25
N HIS A 149 -2.89 12.23 -0.76
CA HIS A 149 -4.01 13.16 -0.84
C HIS A 149 -5.31 12.49 -1.31
N ARG A 150 -5.18 11.46 -2.15
CA ARG A 150 -6.28 10.58 -2.59
C ARG A 150 -5.87 9.13 -2.33
N CYS A 151 -6.43 8.55 -1.29
CA CYS A 151 -5.99 7.25 -0.77
C CYS A 151 -6.95 6.11 -1.17
N PRO A 152 -6.50 5.11 -1.95
CA PRO A 152 -7.32 3.98 -2.35
C PRO A 152 -7.62 3.01 -1.21
N VAL A 153 -6.81 3.02 -0.14
CA VAL A 153 -6.94 2.06 0.97
C VAL A 153 -8.13 2.39 1.88
N CYS A 154 -8.42 3.68 2.05
CA CYS A 154 -9.49 4.13 2.95
C CYS A 154 -10.60 4.93 2.25
N TRP A 155 -10.66 4.94 0.93
CA TRP A 155 -11.68 5.68 0.18
C TRP A 155 -13.09 5.34 0.64
N GLY A 156 -13.88 6.36 1.00
CA GLY A 156 -15.29 6.20 1.41
C GLY A 156 -15.51 5.44 2.72
N ARG A 157 -14.45 5.06 3.44
CA ARG A 157 -14.56 4.44 4.77
C ARG A 157 -14.66 5.50 5.85
N LEU A 158 -15.38 5.17 6.92
CA LEU A 158 -15.43 5.94 8.16
C LEU A 158 -14.91 5.07 9.30
N SER A 159 -14.04 5.60 10.13
CA SER A 159 -13.42 4.89 11.24
C SER A 159 -13.11 5.83 12.41
N ASP A 160 -12.98 5.28 13.61
CA ASP A 160 -12.52 5.98 14.82
C ASP A 160 -10.99 6.08 14.93
N ARG A 161 -10.26 5.45 14.00
CA ARG A 161 -8.81 5.37 13.97
C ARG A 161 -8.28 5.20 12.55
N PRO A 162 -6.98 5.52 12.30
CA PRO A 162 -6.32 5.29 11.02
C PRO A 162 -6.40 3.82 10.56
N VAL A 163 -6.63 3.58 9.25
CA VAL A 163 -6.90 2.25 8.69
C VAL A 163 -6.04 1.87 7.47
N CYS A 164 -5.06 2.70 7.08
CA CYS A 164 -4.27 2.48 5.87
C CYS A 164 -3.07 1.56 6.10
N SER A 165 -3.30 0.42 6.79
CA SER A 165 -2.24 -0.53 7.12
C SER A 165 -1.55 -1.15 5.90
N ALA A 166 -2.24 -1.26 4.75
CA ALA A 166 -1.61 -1.66 3.49
C ALA A 166 -0.57 -0.63 3.03
N SER A 167 -0.85 0.68 3.13
CA SER A 167 0.13 1.73 2.80
C SER A 167 1.32 1.72 3.75
N VAL A 168 1.09 1.48 5.05
CA VAL A 168 2.17 1.29 6.04
C VAL A 168 3.07 0.14 5.61
N GLY A 169 2.49 -1.03 5.30
CA GLY A 169 3.27 -2.21 4.89
C GLY A 169 4.05 -1.99 3.59
N LEU A 170 3.46 -1.31 2.61
CA LEU A 170 4.14 -0.96 1.36
C LEU A 170 5.39 -0.11 1.64
N LEU A 171 5.25 0.94 2.45
CA LEU A 171 6.37 1.84 2.78
C LEU A 171 7.46 1.10 3.57
N GLU A 172 7.10 0.29 4.55
CA GLU A 172 8.05 -0.50 5.36
C GLU A 172 8.86 -1.47 4.50
N GLN A 173 8.20 -2.26 3.66
CA GLN A 173 8.89 -3.25 2.84
C GLN A 173 9.76 -2.60 1.76
N PHE A 174 9.30 -1.49 1.19
CA PHE A 174 10.12 -0.70 0.27
C PHE A 174 11.38 -0.17 0.97
N LEU A 175 11.24 0.40 2.17
CA LEU A 175 12.37 0.92 2.95
C LEU A 175 13.36 -0.18 3.32
N ARG A 176 12.85 -1.34 3.75
CA ARG A 176 13.66 -2.52 4.05
C ARG A 176 14.48 -2.97 2.84
N TRP A 177 13.86 -3.04 1.66
CA TRP A 177 14.58 -3.34 0.42
C TRP A 177 15.63 -2.28 0.08
N ALA A 178 15.27 -1.00 0.12
CA ALA A 178 16.15 0.11 -0.22
C ALA A 178 17.38 0.21 0.69
N SER A 179 17.24 -0.20 1.96
CA SER A 179 18.27 -0.08 3.00
C SER A 179 19.06 -1.36 3.27
N ALA A 180 18.92 -2.39 2.43
CA ALA A 180 19.57 -3.69 2.62
C ALA A 180 19.14 -4.42 3.90
N GLY A 181 17.85 -4.35 4.24
CA GLY A 181 17.26 -5.10 5.34
C GLY A 181 17.03 -4.31 6.62
N GLN A 182 17.42 -3.03 6.68
CA GLN A 182 17.11 -2.19 7.84
C GLN A 182 15.60 -1.94 7.93
N GLU A 183 15.04 -2.07 9.11
CA GLU A 183 13.64 -1.76 9.38
C GLU A 183 13.50 -0.31 9.79
N TYR A 184 12.41 0.32 9.38
CA TYR A 184 12.07 1.69 9.75
C TYR A 184 10.67 1.71 10.33
N HIS A 185 10.49 2.51 11.37
CA HIS A 185 9.16 2.69 11.94
C HIS A 185 8.34 3.62 11.03
N VAL A 186 7.22 3.10 10.53
CA VAL A 186 6.23 3.83 9.73
C VAL A 186 4.94 3.90 10.52
N GLN A 187 4.50 5.09 10.86
CA GLN A 187 3.27 5.33 11.60
C GLN A 187 2.30 6.18 10.80
N GLU A 188 1.08 5.69 10.59
CA GLU A 188 0.00 6.52 10.07
C GLU A 188 -0.46 7.50 11.16
N THR A 189 -0.28 8.81 10.93
CA THR A 189 -0.57 9.88 11.88
C THR A 189 -1.85 10.64 11.57
N ARG A 190 -2.29 10.62 10.29
CA ARG A 190 -3.56 11.17 9.82
C ARG A 190 -4.18 10.22 8.82
N CYS A 191 -5.51 10.17 8.80
CA CYS A 191 -6.24 9.32 7.86
C CYS A 191 -7.56 9.98 7.43
N ILE A 192 -7.85 9.93 6.13
CA ILE A 192 -9.10 10.46 5.57
C ILE A 192 -10.32 9.79 6.22
N SER A 193 -10.24 8.50 6.58
CA SER A 193 -11.35 7.77 7.21
C SER A 193 -11.73 8.27 8.62
N VAL A 194 -10.86 9.01 9.29
CA VAL A 194 -11.15 9.63 10.60
C VAL A 194 -11.51 11.12 10.50
N GLY A 195 -11.65 11.64 9.27
CA GLY A 195 -12.02 13.03 9.01
C GLY A 195 -10.86 13.96 8.67
N ASP A 196 -9.62 13.46 8.57
CA ASP A 196 -8.51 14.26 8.08
C ASP A 196 -8.63 14.52 6.57
N ARG A 197 -7.96 15.58 6.09
CA ARG A 197 -7.95 15.92 4.65
C ARG A 197 -7.05 15.01 3.82
N VAL A 198 -6.10 14.32 4.43
CA VAL A 198 -5.08 13.49 3.80
C VAL A 198 -4.75 12.29 4.69
N CYS A 199 -4.10 11.27 4.11
CA CYS A 199 -3.43 10.24 4.88
C CYS A 199 -1.94 10.59 4.99
N GLU A 200 -1.41 10.70 6.22
CA GLU A 200 0.00 11.01 6.47
C GLU A 200 0.68 9.84 7.19
N PHE A 201 1.87 9.52 6.71
CA PHE A 201 2.72 8.47 7.26
C PHE A 201 4.05 9.09 7.68
N ARG A 202 4.29 9.06 9.00
CA ARG A 202 5.54 9.52 9.59
C ARG A 202 6.55 8.38 9.56
N ILE A 203 7.74 8.67 9.04
CA ILE A 203 8.84 7.72 8.88
C ILE A 203 10.05 8.28 9.59
N GLU A 204 10.51 7.63 10.63
CA GLU A 204 11.69 8.06 11.37
C GLU A 204 12.96 7.89 10.54
N LYS A 205 13.88 8.87 10.59
CA LYS A 205 15.12 8.87 9.80
C LYS A 205 16.16 7.87 10.30
N LEU A 206 16.04 7.44 11.54
CA LEU A 206 16.92 6.43 12.15
C LEU A 206 16.13 5.12 12.27
N PRO A 207 16.76 3.98 11.96
CA PRO A 207 16.15 2.69 12.26
C PRO A 207 16.03 2.53 13.78
N PRO A 208 15.03 1.77 14.26
CA PRO A 208 14.97 1.41 15.67
C PRO A 208 16.28 0.68 16.07
N GLY A 209 16.83 1.07 17.19
CA GLY A 209 18.06 0.49 17.75
C GLY A 209 17.88 -0.98 18.18
#